data_e3398a5698b98c593252e8385da75354
#
_entry.id   e3398a5698b98c593252e8385da75354
#
_cell.length_a   1.000
_cell.length_b   1.000
_cell.length_c   1.000
_cell.angle_alpha   90.00
_cell.angle_beta   90.00
_cell.angle_gamma   90.00
#
_symmetry.space_group_name_H-M   'P 1'
#
loop_
_entity.id
_entity.type
_entity.pdbx_description
1 polymer ?
#
loop_
_entity_poly.entity_id
_entity_poly.type
_entity_poly.pdbx_seq_one_letter_code
_entity_poly.pdbx_strand_id
1 'polypeptide(L)'
;MKPYLVIEWNDIESDAHGWLCIHNLVKGLAGGGTRMHPSVTKEEVMRLAEIMAYKYNAAGIPDCGGCKAGIVYDSKAPDALDVLKRFFAAMRPYVEIGLALGNDLGTTGPAIAKIRTELGMATMTETKSQMQDKQMRENMQKKAKLLKEKYDVF
;
A
#
# COMPACT_ATOMS: atom_id res chain seq x y z
N MET A 1 -9.56 -11.23 -11.93
CA MET A 1 -8.55 -12.05 -11.22
C MET A 1 -8.77 -11.94 -9.72
N LYS A 2 -8.61 -13.02 -8.98
CA LYS A 2 -8.77 -12.96 -7.52
C LYS A 2 -7.61 -12.19 -6.88
N PRO A 3 -7.87 -11.33 -5.88
CA PRO A 3 -6.80 -10.68 -5.13
C PRO A 3 -6.00 -11.71 -4.30
N TYR A 4 -4.76 -11.36 -4.04
CA TYR A 4 -3.89 -12.18 -3.19
C TYR A 4 -4.40 -12.26 -1.74
N LEU A 5 -4.82 -11.12 -1.18
CA LEU A 5 -5.27 -11.05 0.21
C LEU A 5 -6.31 -9.94 0.38
N VAL A 6 -7.38 -10.25 1.07
CA VAL A 6 -8.37 -9.26 1.52
C VAL A 6 -8.56 -9.41 3.02
N ILE A 7 -8.36 -8.33 3.75
CA ILE A 7 -8.51 -8.27 5.21
C ILE A 7 -9.68 -7.37 5.52
N GLU A 8 -10.63 -7.86 6.27
CA GLU A 8 -11.76 -7.08 6.78
C GLU A 8 -11.49 -6.60 8.19
N TRP A 9 -11.90 -5.38 8.47
CA TRP A 9 -11.67 -4.73 9.75
C TRP A 9 -12.95 -4.06 10.25
N ASN A 10 -13.20 -4.18 11.54
CA ASN A 10 -14.25 -3.46 12.25
C ASN A 10 -13.63 -2.68 13.41
N ASP A 11 -13.94 -1.38 13.50
CA ASP A 11 -13.44 -0.56 14.59
C ASP A 11 -14.09 -0.97 15.93
N ILE A 12 -13.28 -0.96 16.98
CA ILE A 12 -13.76 -1.31 18.33
C ILE A 12 -14.39 -0.15 19.08
N GLU A 13 -14.19 1.08 18.61
CA GLU A 13 -14.64 2.30 19.30
C GLU A 13 -15.69 3.11 18.52
N SER A 14 -15.97 2.72 17.28
CA SER A 14 -16.99 3.36 16.43
C SER A 14 -17.67 2.33 15.55
N ASP A 15 -18.58 2.77 14.69
CA ASP A 15 -19.21 1.94 13.66
C ASP A 15 -18.40 1.86 12.36
N ALA A 16 -17.20 2.41 12.33
CA ALA A 16 -16.31 2.33 11.19
C ALA A 16 -15.91 0.88 10.90
N HIS A 17 -15.83 0.56 9.64
CA HIS A 17 -15.33 -0.73 9.17
C HIS A 17 -14.64 -0.52 7.82
N GLY A 18 -13.91 -1.52 7.36
CA GLY A 18 -13.21 -1.37 6.09
C GLY A 18 -12.38 -2.59 5.71
N TRP A 19 -11.56 -2.41 4.70
CA TRP A 19 -10.79 -3.49 4.10
C TRP A 19 -9.41 -3.00 3.68
N LEU A 20 -8.45 -3.90 3.78
CA LEU A 20 -7.18 -3.80 3.07
C LEU A 20 -7.15 -4.92 2.02
N CYS A 21 -7.03 -4.54 0.77
CA CYS A 21 -6.90 -5.47 -0.34
C CYS A 21 -5.50 -5.37 -0.94
N ILE A 22 -4.82 -6.50 -1.02
CA ILE A 22 -3.58 -6.65 -1.78
C ILE A 22 -3.95 -7.45 -3.03
N HIS A 23 -3.95 -6.78 -4.19
CA HIS A 23 -4.25 -7.45 -5.45
C HIS A 23 -3.15 -8.43 -5.81
N ASN A 24 -1.93 -7.97 -5.77
CA ASN A 24 -0.74 -8.79 -5.97
C ASN A 24 0.47 -8.18 -5.24
N LEU A 25 1.42 -9.03 -4.93
CA LEU A 25 2.75 -8.62 -4.49
C LEU A 25 3.73 -8.94 -5.60
N VAL A 26 4.55 -7.98 -5.96
CA VAL A 26 5.66 -8.18 -6.89
C VAL A 26 6.95 -7.99 -6.11
N LYS A 27 7.71 -9.07 -5.94
CA LYS A 27 8.91 -9.11 -5.08
C LYS A 27 8.63 -8.65 -3.65
N GLY A 28 7.45 -8.99 -3.14
CA GLY A 28 7.01 -8.63 -1.81
C GLY A 28 6.54 -7.18 -1.64
N LEU A 29 6.34 -6.44 -2.73
CA LEU A 29 5.99 -5.02 -2.71
C LEU A 29 4.65 -4.75 -3.37
N ALA A 30 3.89 -3.82 -2.81
CA ALA A 30 2.69 -3.26 -3.41
C ALA A 30 2.48 -1.82 -2.96
N GLY A 31 1.78 -1.04 -3.77
CA GLY A 31 1.45 0.35 -3.46
C GLY A 31 -0.01 0.65 -3.74
N GLY A 32 -0.53 1.64 -3.04
CA GLY A 32 -1.90 2.13 -3.18
C GLY A 32 -2.24 3.21 -2.17
N GLY A 33 -3.49 3.60 -2.12
CA GLY A 33 -3.99 4.64 -1.22
C GLY A 33 -5.03 4.13 -0.23
N THR A 34 -5.38 4.98 0.72
CA THR A 34 -6.40 4.73 1.75
C THR A 34 -7.57 5.69 1.54
N ARG A 35 -8.70 5.14 1.13
CA ARG A 35 -9.94 5.91 0.91
C ARG A 35 -10.83 5.85 2.15
N MET A 36 -11.35 6.99 2.60
CA MET A 36 -12.33 7.06 3.67
C MET A 36 -13.56 7.81 3.17
N HIS A 37 -14.67 7.11 3.04
CA HIS A 37 -15.93 7.67 2.62
C HIS A 37 -17.08 6.74 3.04
N PRO A 38 -18.28 7.27 3.39
CA PRO A 38 -19.41 6.42 3.78
C PRO A 38 -19.88 5.44 2.70
N SER A 39 -19.61 5.71 1.43
CA SER A 39 -20.04 4.88 0.30
C SER A 39 -19.03 3.81 -0.16
N VAL A 40 -17.90 3.69 0.52
CA VAL A 40 -16.89 2.68 0.17
C VAL A 40 -17.47 1.28 0.32
N THR A 41 -17.21 0.44 -0.69
CA THR A 41 -17.58 -0.98 -0.67
C THR A 41 -16.35 -1.86 -0.82
N LYS A 42 -16.45 -3.11 -0.38
CA LYS A 42 -15.39 -4.12 -0.55
C LYS A 42 -15.03 -4.29 -2.02
N GLU A 43 -16.02 -4.37 -2.90
CA GLU A 43 -15.85 -4.55 -4.34
C GLU A 43 -15.11 -3.37 -4.97
N GLU A 44 -15.40 -2.15 -4.53
CA GLU A 44 -14.68 -0.94 -4.94
C GLU A 44 -13.20 -1.00 -4.55
N VAL A 45 -12.91 -1.37 -3.30
CA VAL A 45 -11.55 -1.51 -2.79
C VAL A 45 -10.77 -2.56 -3.59
N MET A 46 -11.38 -3.70 -3.85
CA MET A 46 -10.76 -4.78 -4.65
C MET A 46 -10.46 -4.32 -6.09
N ARG A 47 -11.40 -3.63 -6.73
CA ARG A 47 -11.22 -3.10 -8.08
C ARG A 47 -10.12 -2.03 -8.14
N LEU A 48 -10.08 -1.14 -7.16
CA LEU A 48 -9.06 -0.10 -7.10
C LEU A 48 -7.65 -0.67 -6.84
N ALA A 49 -7.54 -1.73 -6.04
CA ALA A 49 -6.28 -2.43 -5.84
C ALA A 49 -5.75 -3.04 -7.15
N GLU A 50 -6.63 -3.64 -7.95
CA GLU A 50 -6.30 -4.16 -9.28
C GLU A 50 -5.85 -3.04 -10.24
N ILE A 51 -6.57 -1.92 -10.27
CA ILE A 51 -6.23 -0.75 -11.07
C ILE A 51 -4.85 -0.20 -10.67
N MET A 52 -4.51 -0.18 -9.39
CA MET A 52 -3.19 0.27 -8.92
C MET A 52 -2.07 -0.62 -9.49
N ALA A 53 -2.27 -1.93 -9.56
CA ALA A 53 -1.29 -2.85 -10.16
C ALA A 53 -1.05 -2.51 -11.64
N TYR A 54 -2.11 -2.23 -12.41
CA TYR A 54 -1.99 -1.83 -13.81
C TYR A 54 -1.33 -0.46 -13.98
N LYS A 55 -1.64 0.49 -13.10
CA LYS A 55 -1.00 1.83 -13.13
C LYS A 55 0.50 1.75 -12.93
N TYR A 56 0.97 0.96 -11.98
CA TYR A 56 2.41 0.81 -11.75
C TYR A 56 3.10 0.14 -12.94
N ASN A 57 2.50 -0.87 -13.50
CA ASN A 57 3.04 -1.53 -14.70
C ASN A 57 3.11 -0.54 -15.88
N ALA A 58 2.05 0.20 -16.13
CA ALA A 58 1.99 1.21 -17.21
C ALA A 58 2.98 2.37 -16.99
N ALA A 59 3.26 2.73 -15.75
CA ALA A 59 4.23 3.78 -15.40
C ALA A 59 5.69 3.29 -15.45
N GLY A 60 5.95 2.04 -15.86
CA GLY A 60 7.29 1.50 -15.90
C GLY A 60 7.85 1.09 -14.54
N ILE A 61 6.98 0.76 -13.59
CA ILE A 61 7.35 0.24 -12.28
C ILE A 61 6.87 -1.23 -12.17
N PRO A 62 7.50 -2.15 -12.93
CA PRO A 62 7.02 -3.53 -13.06
C PRO A 62 7.21 -4.37 -11.80
N ASP A 63 8.07 -3.91 -10.87
CA ASP A 63 8.40 -4.62 -9.63
C ASP A 63 7.58 -4.09 -8.43
N CYS A 64 6.39 -3.56 -8.67
CA CYS A 64 5.45 -3.11 -7.66
C CYS A 64 4.05 -3.63 -7.97
N GLY A 65 3.46 -4.34 -7.05
CA GLY A 65 2.08 -4.78 -7.10
C GLY A 65 1.10 -3.69 -6.68
N GLY A 66 -0.20 -3.99 -6.70
CA GLY A 66 -1.26 -3.07 -6.31
C GLY A 66 -1.92 -3.46 -5.00
N CYS A 67 -2.18 -2.46 -4.16
CA CYS A 67 -3.01 -2.58 -2.98
C CYS A 67 -3.95 -1.39 -2.85
N LYS A 68 -4.95 -1.51 -1.99
CA LYS A 68 -5.89 -0.44 -1.66
C LYS A 68 -6.46 -0.69 -0.29
N ALA A 69 -6.64 0.39 0.47
CA ALA A 69 -7.43 0.38 1.69
C ALA A 69 -8.68 1.23 1.51
N GLY A 70 -9.76 0.82 2.16
CA GLY A 70 -11.01 1.57 2.18
C GLY A 70 -11.67 1.47 3.54
N ILE A 71 -12.12 2.62 4.06
CA ILE A 71 -12.79 2.73 5.36
C ILE A 71 -14.15 3.35 5.13
N VAL A 72 -15.19 2.67 5.58
CA VAL A 72 -16.57 3.18 5.56
C VAL A 72 -16.76 4.04 6.79
N TYR A 73 -16.56 5.33 6.61
CA TYR A 73 -16.72 6.35 7.65
C TYR A 73 -16.74 7.75 7.04
N ASP A 74 -17.35 8.70 7.74
CA ASP A 74 -17.33 10.11 7.32
C ASP A 74 -15.94 10.72 7.61
N SER A 75 -15.22 11.08 6.56
CA SER A 75 -13.89 11.69 6.68
C SER A 75 -13.90 13.07 7.34
N LYS A 76 -15.08 13.71 7.46
CA LYS A 76 -15.26 14.99 8.11
C LYS A 76 -15.70 14.87 9.57
N ALA A 77 -15.93 13.67 10.07
CA ALA A 77 -16.29 13.43 11.46
C ALA A 77 -15.16 13.91 12.39
N PRO A 78 -15.49 14.42 13.59
CA PRO A 78 -14.48 14.92 14.53
C PRO A 78 -13.44 13.88 14.94
N ASP A 79 -13.81 12.60 14.94
CA ASP A 79 -12.95 11.46 15.33
C ASP A 79 -12.39 10.69 14.12
N ALA A 80 -12.52 11.22 12.90
CA ALA A 80 -12.07 10.53 11.70
C ALA A 80 -10.57 10.18 11.72
N LEU A 81 -9.73 11.05 12.26
CA LEU A 81 -8.29 10.79 12.39
C LEU A 81 -8.00 9.68 13.40
N ASP A 82 -8.76 9.58 14.47
CA ASP A 82 -8.63 8.51 15.44
C ASP A 82 -9.03 7.15 14.84
N VAL A 83 -10.10 7.14 14.05
CA VAL A 83 -10.52 5.96 13.28
C VAL A 83 -9.43 5.53 12.30
N LEU A 84 -8.86 6.46 11.55
CA LEU A 84 -7.78 6.20 10.61
C LEU A 84 -6.55 5.64 11.31
N LYS A 85 -6.19 6.17 12.46
CA LYS A 85 -5.07 5.69 13.28
C LYS A 85 -5.29 4.26 13.76
N ARG A 86 -6.51 3.94 14.25
CA ARG A 86 -6.84 2.57 14.68
C ARG A 86 -6.81 1.59 13.51
N PHE A 87 -7.25 2.00 12.32
CA PHE A 87 -7.13 1.20 11.11
C PHE A 87 -5.66 0.88 10.79
N PHE A 88 -4.80 1.90 10.77
CA PHE A 88 -3.36 1.69 10.51
C PHE A 88 -2.70 0.83 11.58
N ALA A 89 -3.08 1.01 12.85
CA ALA A 89 -2.58 0.16 13.94
C ALA A 89 -2.94 -1.31 13.73
N ALA A 90 -4.19 -1.59 13.32
CA ALA A 90 -4.65 -2.95 13.04
C ALA A 90 -3.97 -3.55 11.79
N MET A 91 -3.70 -2.73 10.77
CA MET A 91 -3.09 -3.17 9.51
C MET A 91 -1.57 -3.17 9.53
N ARG A 92 -0.95 -2.71 10.63
CA ARG A 92 0.50 -2.58 10.77
C ARG A 92 1.29 -3.81 10.34
N PRO A 93 0.96 -5.06 10.76
CA PRO A 93 1.72 -6.23 10.35
C PRO A 93 1.79 -6.43 8.84
N TYR A 94 0.74 -6.01 8.13
CA TYR A 94 0.65 -6.14 6.67
C TYR A 94 1.32 -4.98 5.95
N VAL A 95 1.20 -3.77 6.48
CA VAL A 95 1.82 -2.57 5.88
C VAL A 95 3.34 -2.64 5.98
N GLU A 96 3.88 -3.11 7.09
CA GLU A 96 5.34 -3.16 7.32
C GLU A 96 6.07 -4.22 6.48
N ILE A 97 5.36 -5.18 5.90
CA ILE A 97 6.00 -6.20 5.02
C ILE A 97 6.32 -5.69 3.61
N GLY A 98 5.92 -4.49 3.25
CA GLY A 98 6.25 -3.91 1.95
C GLY A 98 5.10 -3.19 1.25
N LEU A 99 4.13 -2.67 1.99
CA LEU A 99 3.05 -1.88 1.42
C LEU A 99 3.33 -0.38 1.53
N ALA A 100 3.44 0.30 0.39
CA ALA A 100 3.43 1.75 0.31
C ALA A 100 1.97 2.23 0.29
N LEU A 101 1.35 2.27 1.47
CA LEU A 101 -0.04 2.65 1.65
C LEU A 101 -0.14 4.14 2.02
N GLY A 102 -0.52 4.95 1.04
CA GLY A 102 -0.65 6.40 1.15
C GLY A 102 -2.08 6.88 1.28
N ASN A 103 -2.31 8.13 0.89
CA ASN A 103 -3.62 8.78 0.91
C ASN A 103 -4.40 8.54 -0.37
N ASP A 104 -5.70 8.80 -0.29
CA ASP A 104 -6.67 8.85 -1.37
C ASP A 104 -7.85 9.73 -0.93
N LEU A 105 -9.00 9.65 -1.58
CA LEU A 105 -10.19 10.41 -1.20
C LEU A 105 -10.52 10.25 0.29
N GLY A 106 -10.78 11.36 0.97
CA GLY A 106 -11.13 11.42 2.38
C GLY A 106 -9.95 11.32 3.35
N THR A 107 -8.74 11.10 2.88
CA THR A 107 -7.51 11.13 3.68
C THR A 107 -6.49 12.08 3.06
N THR A 108 -5.52 12.51 3.86
CA THR A 108 -4.46 13.42 3.41
C THR A 108 -3.07 12.84 3.68
N GLY A 109 -2.11 13.23 2.84
CA GLY A 109 -0.72 12.84 3.03
C GLY A 109 -0.17 13.23 4.40
N PRO A 110 -0.35 14.49 4.86
CA PRO A 110 0.10 14.91 6.19
C PRO A 110 -0.53 14.11 7.34
N ALA A 111 -1.83 13.79 7.28
CA ALA A 111 -2.51 12.99 8.30
C ALA A 111 -1.92 11.57 8.39
N ILE A 112 -1.72 10.92 7.24
CA ILE A 112 -1.13 9.58 7.20
C ILE A 112 0.32 9.61 7.67
N ALA A 113 1.11 10.60 7.28
CA ALA A 113 2.48 10.76 7.76
C ALA A 113 2.55 10.91 9.28
N LYS A 114 1.67 11.71 9.86
CA LYS A 114 1.55 11.88 11.31
C LYS A 114 1.20 10.57 12.01
N ILE A 115 0.20 9.86 11.50
CA ILE A 115 -0.25 8.57 12.05
C ILE A 115 0.88 7.54 12.00
N ARG A 116 1.60 7.43 10.88
CA ARG A 116 2.75 6.53 10.76
C ARG A 116 3.83 6.86 11.78
N THR A 117 4.15 8.13 11.97
CA THR A 117 5.13 8.58 12.97
C THR A 117 4.68 8.23 14.39
N GLU A 118 3.43 8.50 14.74
CA GLU A 118 2.87 8.20 16.05
C GLU A 118 2.85 6.69 16.35
N LEU A 119 2.67 5.86 15.35
CA LEU A 119 2.70 4.40 15.45
C LEU A 119 4.13 3.80 15.34
N GLY A 120 5.14 4.63 15.14
CA GLY A 120 6.52 4.16 14.95
C GLY A 120 6.74 3.40 13.65
N MET A 121 5.92 3.65 12.62
CA MET A 121 6.04 3.05 11.29
C MET A 121 6.96 3.89 10.40
N ALA A 122 7.60 3.25 9.40
CA ALA A 122 8.35 3.96 8.38
C ALA A 122 7.47 5.00 7.66
N THR A 123 8.04 6.15 7.32
CA THR A 123 7.37 7.17 6.52
C THR A 123 7.14 6.67 5.08
N MET A 124 6.25 7.32 4.34
CA MET A 124 6.04 7.00 2.92
C MET A 124 7.31 7.24 2.09
N THR A 125 8.08 8.27 2.42
CA THR A 125 9.36 8.56 1.76
C THR A 125 10.37 7.45 2.00
N GLU A 126 10.52 7.00 3.24
CA GLU A 126 11.40 5.89 3.61
C GLU A 126 10.97 4.59 2.93
N THR A 127 9.67 4.27 2.93
CA THR A 127 9.13 3.09 2.26
C THR A 127 9.42 3.13 0.76
N LYS A 128 9.18 4.24 0.10
CA LYS A 128 9.46 4.41 -1.34
C LYS A 128 10.95 4.31 -1.64
N SER A 129 11.80 4.88 -0.80
CA SER A 129 13.26 4.78 -0.92
C SER A 129 13.73 3.33 -0.81
N GLN A 130 13.23 2.59 0.17
CA GLN A 130 13.54 1.16 0.32
C GLN A 130 13.11 0.34 -0.91
N MET A 131 11.94 0.63 -1.48
CA MET A 131 11.47 0.00 -2.71
C MET A 131 12.39 0.29 -3.89
N GLN A 132 12.78 1.56 -4.08
CA GLN A 132 13.69 1.98 -5.16
C GLN A 132 15.08 1.34 -5.02
N ASP A 133 15.64 1.33 -3.81
CA ASP A 133 16.94 0.71 -3.53
C ASP A 133 16.92 -0.79 -3.82
N LYS A 134 15.86 -1.48 -3.40
CA LYS A 134 15.68 -2.90 -3.69
C LYS A 134 15.62 -3.15 -5.20
N GLN A 135 14.81 -2.37 -5.91
CA GLN A 135 14.66 -2.49 -7.36
C GLN A 135 15.99 -2.23 -8.09
N MET A 136 16.72 -1.20 -7.68
CA MET A 136 18.02 -0.88 -8.25
C MET A 136 19.02 -2.02 -8.05
N ARG A 137 19.10 -2.60 -6.85
CA ARG A 137 19.98 -3.75 -6.56
C ARG A 137 19.64 -4.96 -7.43
N GLU A 138 18.36 -5.29 -7.57
CA GLU A 138 17.91 -6.40 -8.40
C GLU A 138 18.21 -6.17 -9.90
N ASN A 139 18.03 -4.95 -10.39
CA ASN A 139 18.36 -4.58 -11.76
C ASN A 139 19.87 -4.69 -12.02
N MET A 140 20.70 -4.28 -11.06
CA MET A 140 22.16 -4.44 -11.14
C MET A 140 22.57 -5.91 -11.18
N GLN A 141 21.95 -6.76 -10.34
CA GLN A 141 22.21 -8.19 -10.33
C GLN A 141 21.82 -8.86 -11.66
N LYS A 142 20.66 -8.51 -12.22
CA LYS A 142 20.23 -9.00 -13.54
C LYS A 142 21.20 -8.58 -14.64
N LYS A 143 21.65 -7.34 -14.63
CA LYS A 143 22.59 -6.81 -15.60
C LYS A 143 23.95 -7.51 -15.49
N ALA A 144 24.44 -7.71 -14.27
CA ALA A 144 25.69 -8.45 -14.03
C ALA A 144 25.61 -9.89 -14.55
N LYS A 145 24.49 -10.57 -14.29
CA LYS A 145 24.25 -11.93 -14.79
C LYS A 145 24.26 -12.00 -16.32
N LEU A 146 23.57 -11.07 -16.99
CA LEU A 146 23.54 -10.98 -18.45
C LEU A 146 24.93 -10.73 -19.05
N LEU A 147 25.72 -9.85 -18.41
CA LEU A 147 27.09 -9.56 -18.85
C LEU A 147 27.98 -10.77 -18.68
N LYS A 148 27.87 -11.52 -17.59
CA LYS A 148 28.60 -12.76 -17.38
C LYS A 148 28.26 -13.80 -18.44
N GLU A 149 26.97 -14.02 -18.71
CA GLU A 149 26.53 -15.00 -19.71
C GLU A 149 26.94 -14.62 -21.13
N LYS A 150 26.94 -13.33 -21.46
CA LYS A 150 27.24 -12.85 -22.82
C LYS A 150 28.72 -12.74 -23.12
N TYR A 151 29.52 -12.36 -22.14
CA TYR A 151 30.93 -12.01 -22.34
C TYR A 151 31.90 -12.84 -21.52
N ASP A 152 31.43 -13.82 -20.75
CA ASP A 152 32.22 -14.63 -19.83
C ASP A 152 33.12 -13.76 -18.92
N VAL A 153 32.56 -12.67 -18.43
CA VAL A 153 33.19 -11.69 -17.55
C VAL A 153 32.74 -11.95 -16.12
N PHE A 154 33.59 -11.79 -15.14
CA PHE A 154 33.44 -12.09 -13.71
C PHE A 154 33.69 -13.54 -13.37
#